data_5a63d251e1acd3b661bfd5f321eaff39
#
_entry.id   5a63d251e1acd3b661bfd5f321eaff39
#
_cell.length_a   1.000
_cell.length_b   1.000
_cell.length_c   1.000
_cell.angle_alpha   90.00
_cell.angle_beta   90.00
_cell.angle_gamma   90.00
#
_symmetry.space_group_name_H-M   'P 1'
#
loop_
_entity.id
_entity.type
_entity.pdbx_description
1 polymer ?
#
loop_
_entity_poly.entity_id
_entity_poly.type
_entity_poly.pdbx_seq_one_letter_code
_entity_poly.pdbx_strand_id
1 'polypeptide(L)'
;MKETAEAFLRRHDMHFAQMPFDELVRRYRADMDAALAGRPSTVFMLPSYIRADEEPRRGEAVLVIDAGGSNLRAGMVHFDENGQPVIDALRKRRMPGAGGEEIDAETMVEEIAAFALEYARDCRGACIGFSYPCDVLPNGDGRILRLGKEVQVRGAEGLLLCSALERALQRMGAPGERTWKLVNDSVGSLLGGMAEADRSRYADYIGFILGTGTNACCRLPSAEIIKSPEAMALGGVTIVNVESGCFGRLLLGTADRELDAVSNIPGDHLAEKMISGGYYRQVLRQTLRIAAREGLLSPESAAALEELRLTSAMVDAFCLEPQGDNPLADALSDREERSFAAEINTMLLERAARVSAACLAAIVEKRALPAGSRVCVCADGTMLRLNPVLRPRMEAILRRECPEVEMEFRFIEDATLLGCAWAGLTGE
;
A
#
# COMPACT_ATOMS: atom_id res chain seq x y z
N MET A 1 25.25 -20.82 28.41
CA MET A 1 25.05 -20.51 26.96
C MET A 1 24.14 -19.30 26.88
N LYS A 2 24.53 -18.31 26.11
CA LYS A 2 23.59 -17.18 25.80
C LYS A 2 22.36 -17.74 25.10
N GLU A 3 21.21 -17.13 25.33
CA GLU A 3 19.94 -17.47 24.63
C GLU A 3 20.10 -17.23 23.12
N THR A 4 19.56 -18.14 22.29
CA THR A 4 19.58 -17.96 20.83
C THR A 4 18.54 -16.93 20.38
N ALA A 5 18.76 -16.30 19.23
CA ALA A 5 17.80 -15.36 18.63
C ALA A 5 16.40 -16.00 18.43
N GLU A 6 16.35 -17.27 18.03
CA GLU A 6 15.09 -18.00 17.89
C GLU A 6 14.37 -18.16 19.24
N ALA A 7 15.06 -18.61 20.30
CA ALA A 7 14.47 -18.80 21.61
C ALA A 7 13.94 -17.46 22.18
N PHE A 8 14.76 -16.40 22.04
CA PHE A 8 14.38 -15.04 22.42
C PHE A 8 13.10 -14.58 21.70
N LEU A 9 13.04 -14.68 20.36
CA LEU A 9 11.87 -14.27 19.60
C LEU A 9 10.62 -15.09 19.94
N ARG A 10 10.78 -16.40 20.18
CA ARG A 10 9.65 -17.26 20.61
C ARG A 10 9.07 -16.84 21.95
N ARG A 11 9.94 -16.53 22.92
CA ARG A 11 9.51 -16.07 24.25
C ARG A 11 8.78 -14.74 24.22
N HIS A 12 9.05 -13.91 23.20
CA HIS A 12 8.43 -12.61 23.01
C HIS A 12 7.28 -12.60 22.00
N ASP A 13 6.79 -13.76 21.55
CA ASP A 13 5.74 -13.89 20.51
C ASP A 13 6.13 -13.21 19.18
N MET A 14 7.42 -13.10 18.87
CA MET A 14 7.93 -12.40 17.69
C MET A 14 8.38 -13.37 16.58
N HIS A 15 8.44 -14.68 16.86
CA HIS A 15 8.94 -15.65 15.90
C HIS A 15 7.87 -16.00 14.85
N PHE A 16 8.23 -15.99 13.57
CA PHE A 16 7.31 -16.23 12.45
C PHE A 16 6.54 -17.55 12.51
N ALA A 17 7.13 -18.62 13.09
CA ALA A 17 6.48 -19.93 13.18
C ALA A 17 5.29 -19.96 14.19
N GLN A 18 5.13 -18.93 15.03
CA GLN A 18 4.01 -18.80 15.95
C GLN A 18 2.74 -18.25 15.27
N MET A 19 2.87 -17.89 13.98
CA MET A 19 1.74 -17.53 13.10
C MET A 19 1.69 -18.52 11.93
N PRO A 20 1.00 -19.67 12.06
CA PRO A 20 0.82 -20.62 10.96
C PRO A 20 0.19 -19.94 9.74
N PHE A 21 0.71 -20.24 8.55
CA PHE A 21 0.32 -19.53 7.32
C PHE A 21 -1.15 -19.74 6.98
N ASP A 22 -1.63 -20.97 7.04
CA ASP A 22 -3.03 -21.35 6.80
C ASP A 22 -4.00 -20.65 7.76
N GLU A 23 -3.58 -20.46 9.02
CA GLU A 23 -4.35 -19.72 10.01
C GLU A 23 -4.44 -18.23 9.66
N LEU A 24 -3.33 -17.62 9.23
CA LEU A 24 -3.32 -16.23 8.76
C LEU A 24 -4.24 -16.04 7.56
N VAL A 25 -4.15 -16.92 6.56
CA VAL A 25 -5.00 -16.88 5.37
C VAL A 25 -6.47 -16.99 5.74
N ARG A 26 -6.83 -17.95 6.59
CA ARG A 26 -8.21 -18.11 7.08
C ARG A 26 -8.72 -16.86 7.80
N ARG A 27 -7.90 -16.24 8.63
CA ARG A 27 -8.27 -15.02 9.37
C ARG A 27 -8.46 -13.82 8.44
N TYR A 28 -7.54 -13.62 7.47
CA TYR A 28 -7.69 -12.60 6.44
C TYR A 28 -8.98 -12.82 5.64
N ARG A 29 -9.21 -14.05 5.18
CA ARG A 29 -10.39 -14.40 4.41
C ARG A 29 -11.69 -14.16 5.17
N ALA A 30 -11.75 -14.60 6.43
CA ALA A 30 -12.91 -14.39 7.29
C ALA A 30 -13.19 -12.89 7.54
N ASP A 31 -12.14 -12.09 7.68
CA ASP A 31 -12.26 -10.65 7.90
C ASP A 31 -12.73 -9.93 6.62
N MET A 32 -12.21 -10.31 5.44
CA MET A 32 -12.70 -9.82 4.15
C MET A 32 -14.18 -10.13 3.94
N ASP A 33 -14.60 -11.37 4.20
CA ASP A 33 -16.00 -11.81 4.04
C ASP A 33 -16.93 -11.09 5.05
N ALA A 34 -16.45 -10.83 6.26
CA ALA A 34 -17.19 -10.04 7.25
C ALA A 34 -17.36 -8.59 6.77
N ALA A 35 -16.28 -7.97 6.26
CA ALA A 35 -16.30 -6.61 5.74
C ALA A 35 -17.27 -6.43 4.56
N LEU A 36 -17.24 -7.36 3.59
CA LEU A 36 -18.14 -7.32 2.44
C LEU A 36 -19.61 -7.46 2.82
N ALA A 37 -19.88 -8.20 3.88
CA ALA A 37 -21.23 -8.39 4.43
C ALA A 37 -21.67 -7.26 5.39
N GLY A 38 -20.85 -6.22 5.58
CA GLY A 38 -21.14 -5.12 6.53
C GLY A 38 -21.07 -5.53 8.00
N ARG A 39 -20.39 -6.63 8.33
CA ARG A 39 -20.19 -7.11 9.70
C ARG A 39 -18.85 -6.58 10.26
N PRO A 40 -18.67 -6.54 11.60
CA PRO A 40 -17.43 -6.10 12.23
C PRO A 40 -16.21 -6.85 11.68
N SER A 41 -15.22 -6.10 11.22
CA SER A 41 -13.98 -6.57 10.61
C SER A 41 -12.87 -5.56 10.88
N THR A 42 -11.62 -5.95 10.68
CA THR A 42 -10.48 -5.04 10.80
C THR A 42 -10.04 -4.50 9.44
N VAL A 43 -10.29 -5.24 8.35
CA VAL A 43 -10.14 -4.73 6.99
C VAL A 43 -11.44 -4.08 6.49
N PHE A 44 -11.35 -3.18 5.50
CA PHE A 44 -12.52 -2.40 5.12
C PHE A 44 -13.22 -2.88 3.86
N MET A 45 -12.54 -3.47 2.89
CA MET A 45 -13.12 -3.93 1.62
C MET A 45 -13.96 -2.83 0.93
N LEU A 46 -13.38 -1.65 0.72
CA LEU A 46 -14.07 -0.47 0.17
C LEU A 46 -14.26 -0.62 -1.35
N PRO A 47 -15.48 -0.50 -1.89
CA PRO A 47 -15.67 -0.48 -3.33
C PRO A 47 -15.08 0.79 -3.93
N SER A 48 -14.39 0.65 -5.07
CA SER A 48 -13.88 1.79 -5.82
C SER A 48 -14.93 2.40 -6.77
N TYR A 49 -16.05 1.72 -6.96
CA TYR A 49 -17.08 2.02 -7.97
C TYR A 49 -16.53 2.04 -9.40
N ILE A 50 -15.41 1.37 -9.64
CA ILE A 50 -14.81 1.19 -10.97
C ILE A 50 -15.00 -0.25 -11.40
N ARG A 51 -15.58 -0.43 -12.57
CA ARG A 51 -15.73 -1.76 -13.18
C ARG A 51 -14.42 -2.20 -13.82
N ALA A 52 -13.91 -3.34 -13.36
CA ALA A 52 -12.66 -3.92 -13.85
C ALA A 52 -12.83 -4.75 -15.13
N ASP A 53 -14.06 -4.97 -15.58
CA ASP A 53 -14.42 -5.67 -16.81
C ASP A 53 -14.79 -4.72 -17.97
N GLU A 54 -14.64 -3.41 -17.76
CA GLU A 54 -14.79 -2.39 -18.80
C GLU A 54 -13.45 -1.96 -19.38
N GLU A 55 -13.45 -1.71 -20.70
CA GLU A 55 -12.30 -1.17 -21.41
C GLU A 55 -12.32 0.37 -21.35
N PRO A 56 -11.14 1.02 -21.26
CA PRO A 56 -11.07 2.47 -21.37
C PRO A 56 -11.41 2.93 -22.79
N ARG A 57 -12.06 4.09 -22.90
CA ARG A 57 -12.32 4.74 -24.21
C ARG A 57 -10.99 5.09 -24.86
N ARG A 58 -10.89 4.81 -26.17
CA ARG A 58 -9.69 5.07 -26.98
C ARG A 58 -9.77 6.44 -27.65
N GLY A 59 -8.60 7.04 -27.88
CA GLY A 59 -8.50 8.33 -28.59
C GLY A 59 -8.98 9.54 -27.80
N GLU A 60 -9.55 9.35 -26.61
CA GLU A 60 -9.89 10.42 -25.68
C GLU A 60 -8.79 10.61 -24.67
N ALA A 61 -8.41 11.86 -24.41
CA ALA A 61 -7.43 12.18 -23.37
C ALA A 61 -8.14 12.52 -22.05
N VAL A 62 -7.53 12.11 -20.95
CA VAL A 62 -8.02 12.36 -19.59
C VAL A 62 -6.96 13.10 -18.78
N LEU A 63 -7.41 14.05 -17.96
CA LEU A 63 -6.57 14.66 -16.93
C LEU A 63 -6.29 13.63 -15.83
N VAL A 64 -5.03 13.35 -15.61
CA VAL A 64 -4.60 12.50 -14.50
C VAL A 64 -3.82 13.31 -13.47
N ILE A 65 -4.15 13.11 -12.20
CA ILE A 65 -3.44 13.69 -11.07
C ILE A 65 -3.03 12.53 -10.15
N ASP A 66 -1.79 12.49 -9.72
CA ASP A 66 -1.31 11.56 -8.71
C ASP A 66 -0.78 12.36 -7.52
N ALA A 67 -1.52 12.32 -6.43
CA ALA A 67 -1.24 13.03 -5.19
C ALA A 67 -0.78 12.04 -4.11
N GLY A 68 0.53 11.80 -4.11
CA GLY A 68 1.21 10.94 -3.14
C GLY A 68 1.68 11.71 -1.89
N GLY A 69 2.34 11.00 -0.96
CA GLY A 69 2.82 11.56 0.30
C GLY A 69 3.80 12.73 0.16
N SER A 70 4.67 12.70 -0.84
CA SER A 70 5.70 13.72 -1.04
C SER A 70 5.63 14.40 -2.40
N ASN A 71 5.01 13.77 -3.38
CA ASN A 71 5.02 14.19 -4.78
C ASN A 71 3.60 14.38 -5.30
N LEU A 72 3.44 15.42 -6.12
CA LEU A 72 2.27 15.68 -6.92
C LEU A 72 2.67 15.58 -8.39
N ARG A 73 1.96 14.76 -9.17
CA ARG A 73 2.11 14.66 -10.62
C ARG A 73 0.79 15.01 -11.29
N ALA A 74 0.83 15.68 -12.42
CA ALA A 74 -0.35 15.93 -13.25
C ALA A 74 0.03 15.85 -14.71
N GLY A 75 -0.89 15.36 -15.54
CA GLY A 75 -0.64 15.19 -16.96
C GLY A 75 -1.87 14.79 -17.75
N MET A 76 -1.67 14.55 -19.03
CA MET A 76 -2.68 14.03 -19.96
C MET A 76 -2.28 12.64 -20.40
N VAL A 77 -3.22 11.71 -20.37
CA VAL A 77 -3.03 10.33 -20.82
C VAL A 77 -4.21 9.92 -21.70
N HIS A 78 -3.94 9.21 -22.77
CA HIS A 78 -4.95 8.56 -23.59
C HIS A 78 -4.57 7.09 -23.88
N PHE A 79 -5.53 6.30 -24.39
CA PHE A 79 -5.26 4.99 -24.94
C PHE A 79 -5.31 5.07 -26.47
N ASP A 80 -4.26 4.59 -27.13
CA ASP A 80 -4.16 4.56 -28.60
C ASP A 80 -5.14 3.56 -29.24
N GLU A 81 -5.12 3.47 -30.57
CA GLU A 81 -5.99 2.53 -31.31
C GLU A 81 -5.74 1.06 -30.94
N ASN A 82 -4.55 0.72 -30.45
CA ASN A 82 -4.21 -0.62 -29.98
C ASN A 82 -4.57 -0.84 -28.52
N GLY A 83 -5.07 0.19 -27.82
CA GLY A 83 -5.38 0.16 -26.40
C GLY A 83 -4.13 0.27 -25.51
N GLN A 84 -3.01 0.81 -26.06
CA GLN A 84 -1.81 1.06 -25.27
C GLN A 84 -1.88 2.45 -24.65
N PRO A 85 -1.51 2.60 -23.36
CA PRO A 85 -1.50 3.92 -22.72
C PRO A 85 -0.36 4.80 -23.26
N VAL A 86 -0.69 6.05 -23.54
CA VAL A 86 0.26 7.06 -23.98
C VAL A 86 0.16 8.27 -23.04
N ILE A 87 1.29 8.64 -22.48
CA ILE A 87 1.41 9.86 -21.65
C ILE A 87 1.80 11.00 -22.56
N ASP A 88 0.84 11.88 -22.88
CA ASP A 88 1.05 13.02 -23.80
C ASP A 88 1.85 14.14 -23.14
N ALA A 89 1.60 14.37 -21.85
CA ALA A 89 2.30 15.37 -21.06
C ALA A 89 2.29 14.98 -19.59
N LEU A 90 3.37 15.29 -18.89
CA LEU A 90 3.51 14.99 -17.46
C LEU A 90 4.37 16.06 -16.78
N ARG A 91 3.88 16.57 -15.67
CA ARG A 91 4.62 17.46 -14.78
C ARG A 91 4.67 16.88 -13.39
N LYS A 92 5.72 17.26 -12.64
CA LYS A 92 5.95 16.83 -11.26
C LYS A 92 6.34 18.02 -10.40
N ARG A 93 5.81 18.06 -9.18
CA ARG A 93 6.25 18.99 -8.12
C ARG A 93 6.10 18.30 -6.76
N ARG A 94 6.50 19.00 -5.71
CA ARG A 94 6.24 18.58 -4.34
C ARG A 94 4.75 18.68 -4.03
N MET A 95 4.23 17.72 -3.25
CA MET A 95 2.84 17.77 -2.76
C MET A 95 2.64 18.97 -1.84
N PRO A 96 1.57 19.77 -2.01
CA PRO A 96 1.23 20.85 -1.08
C PRO A 96 1.13 20.36 0.37
N GLY A 97 1.67 21.10 1.31
CA GLY A 97 1.71 20.71 2.72
C GLY A 97 2.80 19.69 3.10
N ALA A 98 3.51 19.08 2.12
CA ALA A 98 4.61 18.13 2.39
C ALA A 98 5.93 18.81 2.79
N GLY A 99 5.95 20.15 2.89
CA GLY A 99 7.12 20.97 3.22
C GLY A 99 7.46 21.07 4.70
N GLY A 100 6.60 20.56 5.57
CA GLY A 100 6.67 20.83 7.01
C GLY A 100 5.97 22.12 7.41
N GLU A 101 5.48 22.92 6.46
CA GLU A 101 4.63 24.07 6.67
C GLU A 101 3.16 23.63 6.63
N GLU A 102 2.40 24.01 7.66
CA GLU A 102 0.96 23.74 7.72
C GLU A 102 0.21 24.69 6.79
N ILE A 103 -0.59 24.14 5.90
CA ILE A 103 -1.51 24.88 5.02
C ILE A 103 -2.96 24.51 5.35
N ASP A 104 -3.93 25.27 4.86
CA ASP A 104 -5.33 24.88 4.94
C ASP A 104 -5.79 24.07 3.69
N ALA A 105 -6.94 23.46 3.81
CA ALA A 105 -7.51 22.61 2.75
C ALA A 105 -7.81 23.38 1.46
N GLU A 106 -8.19 24.65 1.56
CA GLU A 106 -8.47 25.49 0.38
C GLU A 106 -7.17 25.75 -0.38
N THR A 107 -6.12 26.15 0.29
CA THR A 107 -4.77 26.32 -0.29
C THR A 107 -4.27 25.04 -0.97
N MET A 108 -4.44 23.87 -0.32
CA MET A 108 -4.06 22.58 -0.92
C MET A 108 -4.82 22.36 -2.23
N VAL A 109 -6.13 22.54 -2.23
CA VAL A 109 -6.98 22.34 -3.43
C VAL A 109 -6.60 23.33 -4.53
N GLU A 110 -6.40 24.60 -4.20
CA GLU A 110 -6.03 25.63 -5.17
C GLU A 110 -4.66 25.37 -5.79
N GLU A 111 -3.69 24.95 -5.01
CA GLU A 111 -2.36 24.59 -5.52
C GLU A 111 -2.40 23.37 -6.43
N ILE A 112 -3.19 22.34 -6.12
CA ILE A 112 -3.36 21.15 -6.97
C ILE A 112 -4.09 21.56 -8.26
N ALA A 113 -5.17 22.34 -8.16
CA ALA A 113 -5.93 22.81 -9.31
C ALA A 113 -5.07 23.70 -10.23
N ALA A 114 -4.34 24.66 -9.69
CA ALA A 114 -3.45 25.52 -10.46
C ALA A 114 -2.36 24.72 -11.20
N PHE A 115 -1.84 23.66 -10.57
CA PHE A 115 -0.85 22.80 -11.19
C PHE A 115 -1.41 21.97 -12.33
N ALA A 116 -2.69 21.60 -12.29
CA ALA A 116 -3.39 20.81 -13.30
C ALA A 116 -4.12 21.68 -14.36
N LEU A 117 -4.20 23.00 -14.16
CA LEU A 117 -5.08 23.90 -14.93
C LEU A 117 -4.84 23.85 -16.45
N GLU A 118 -3.59 23.77 -16.89
CA GLU A 118 -3.29 23.76 -18.33
C GLU A 118 -3.89 22.52 -19.02
N TYR A 119 -3.92 21.38 -18.32
CA TYR A 119 -4.47 20.11 -18.82
C TYR A 119 -6.00 20.06 -18.71
N ALA A 120 -6.57 20.77 -17.76
CA ALA A 120 -8.01 20.78 -17.52
C ALA A 120 -8.82 21.45 -18.64
N ARG A 121 -8.17 22.19 -19.55
CA ARG A 121 -8.84 22.95 -20.62
C ARG A 121 -9.35 22.07 -21.76
N ASP A 122 -8.67 20.95 -22.01
CA ASP A 122 -8.87 20.13 -23.20
C ASP A 122 -9.42 18.73 -22.90
N CYS A 123 -9.93 18.50 -21.69
CA CYS A 123 -10.47 17.20 -21.29
C CYS A 123 -11.86 17.27 -20.65
N ARG A 124 -12.64 16.21 -20.84
CA ARG A 124 -13.95 16.00 -20.19
C ARG A 124 -13.88 15.06 -19.00
N GLY A 125 -12.88 14.18 -18.97
CA GLY A 125 -12.64 13.25 -17.88
C GLY A 125 -11.45 13.70 -17.04
N ALA A 126 -11.52 13.45 -15.73
CA ALA A 126 -10.42 13.65 -14.81
C ALA A 126 -10.38 12.53 -13.76
N CYS A 127 -9.18 12.12 -13.39
CA CYS A 127 -9.02 11.17 -12.30
C CYS A 127 -7.87 11.60 -11.40
N ILE A 128 -8.08 11.46 -10.09
CA ILE A 128 -7.04 11.68 -9.09
C ILE A 128 -6.73 10.39 -8.35
N GLY A 129 -5.46 9.97 -8.41
CA GLY A 129 -4.87 8.98 -7.51
C GLY A 129 -4.52 9.66 -6.20
N PHE A 130 -5.08 9.18 -5.11
CA PHE A 130 -4.90 9.80 -3.79
C PHE A 130 -4.46 8.76 -2.77
N SER A 131 -3.24 8.91 -2.28
CA SER A 131 -2.58 7.91 -1.41
C SER A 131 -2.95 8.02 0.07
N TYR A 132 -3.99 8.78 0.39
CA TYR A 132 -4.48 8.94 1.75
C TYR A 132 -5.87 8.33 1.91
N PRO A 133 -6.26 7.94 3.14
CA PRO A 133 -7.56 7.38 3.42
C PRO A 133 -8.71 8.28 2.95
N CYS A 134 -9.51 7.76 2.03
CA CYS A 134 -10.70 8.40 1.48
C CYS A 134 -11.87 7.42 1.41
N ASP A 135 -13.05 7.93 1.67
CA ASP A 135 -14.30 7.26 1.39
C ASP A 135 -14.72 7.62 -0.04
N VAL A 136 -14.60 6.66 -0.96
CA VAL A 136 -14.97 6.84 -2.37
C VAL A 136 -16.49 6.73 -2.49
N LEU A 137 -17.10 7.68 -3.20
CA LEU A 137 -18.54 7.78 -3.36
C LEU A 137 -18.99 7.18 -4.71
N PRO A 138 -20.27 6.76 -4.84
CA PRO A 138 -20.79 6.18 -6.09
C PRO A 138 -20.69 7.10 -7.31
N ASN A 139 -20.65 8.42 -7.09
CA ASN A 139 -20.48 9.43 -8.16
C ASN A 139 -19.01 9.65 -8.57
N GLY A 140 -18.07 8.89 -8.04
CA GLY A 140 -16.64 8.98 -8.32
C GLY A 140 -15.89 10.01 -7.47
N ASP A 141 -16.56 10.82 -6.64
CA ASP A 141 -15.87 11.72 -5.71
C ASP A 141 -15.26 10.97 -4.52
N GLY A 142 -14.38 11.60 -3.79
CA GLY A 142 -13.77 11.06 -2.59
C GLY A 142 -13.86 12.02 -1.42
N ARG A 143 -14.35 11.51 -0.27
CA ARG A 143 -14.35 12.24 0.98
C ARG A 143 -13.07 11.93 1.73
N ILE A 144 -12.24 12.94 1.99
CA ILE A 144 -11.00 12.79 2.75
C ILE A 144 -11.36 12.40 4.19
N LEU A 145 -10.83 11.28 4.68
CA LEU A 145 -11.00 10.84 6.06
C LEU A 145 -9.91 11.44 6.96
N ARG A 146 -8.67 11.40 6.48
CA ARG A 146 -7.52 12.04 7.14
C ARG A 146 -6.36 12.17 6.18
N LEU A 147 -5.42 13.06 6.49
CA LEU A 147 -4.13 13.15 5.81
C LEU A 147 -3.01 12.57 6.71
N GLY A 148 -1.97 12.02 6.09
CA GLY A 148 -0.82 11.47 6.78
C GLY A 148 0.07 12.60 7.35
N LYS A 149 0.96 12.24 8.29
CA LYS A 149 1.87 13.19 8.96
C LYS A 149 2.85 13.90 8.02
N GLU A 150 3.07 13.34 6.84
CA GLU A 150 3.99 13.89 5.84
C GLU A 150 3.42 15.13 5.15
N VAL A 151 2.09 15.29 5.20
CA VAL A 151 1.34 16.41 4.63
C VAL A 151 0.52 17.07 5.73
N GLN A 152 0.86 18.32 6.04
CA GLN A 152 0.24 19.09 7.11
C GLN A 152 -0.82 20.02 6.52
N VAL A 153 -2.07 19.57 6.53
CA VAL A 153 -3.21 20.32 6.00
C VAL A 153 -4.34 20.34 7.02
N ARG A 154 -4.68 21.54 7.46
CA ARG A 154 -5.78 21.76 8.40
C ARG A 154 -7.11 21.84 7.66
N GLY A 155 -8.16 21.22 8.21
CA GLY A 155 -9.52 21.29 7.71
C GLY A 155 -9.80 20.46 6.45
N ALA A 156 -8.92 19.49 6.12
CA ALA A 156 -9.12 18.61 4.98
C ALA A 156 -10.12 17.47 5.25
N GLU A 157 -10.33 17.09 6.51
CA GLU A 157 -11.27 16.02 6.86
C GLU A 157 -12.70 16.36 6.46
N GLY A 158 -13.36 15.42 5.80
CA GLY A 158 -14.72 15.58 5.29
C GLY A 158 -14.83 16.29 3.94
N LEU A 159 -13.72 16.84 3.42
CA LEU A 159 -13.71 17.51 2.10
C LEU A 159 -14.02 16.51 0.99
N LEU A 160 -14.91 16.88 0.07
CA LEU A 160 -15.14 16.19 -1.20
C LEU A 160 -14.11 16.69 -2.20
N LEU A 161 -13.06 15.89 -2.41
CA LEU A 161 -11.85 16.35 -3.09
C LEU A 161 -12.07 16.66 -4.57
N CYS A 162 -12.75 15.78 -5.31
CA CYS A 162 -12.99 15.98 -6.74
C CYS A 162 -13.89 17.19 -6.98
N SER A 163 -14.98 17.33 -6.23
CA SER A 163 -15.86 18.50 -6.30
C SER A 163 -15.13 19.80 -5.94
N ALA A 164 -14.21 19.76 -4.98
CA ALA A 164 -13.41 20.93 -4.59
C ALA A 164 -12.43 21.33 -5.70
N LEU A 165 -11.75 20.35 -6.31
CA LEU A 165 -10.84 20.57 -7.45
C LEU A 165 -11.60 21.14 -8.65
N GLU A 166 -12.76 20.59 -8.99
CA GLU A 166 -13.57 21.09 -10.09
C GLU A 166 -13.97 22.56 -9.90
N ARG A 167 -14.46 22.91 -8.70
CA ARG A 167 -14.79 24.30 -8.39
C ARG A 167 -13.58 25.23 -8.47
N ALA A 168 -12.41 24.80 -8.02
CA ALA A 168 -11.18 25.58 -8.11
C ALA A 168 -10.75 25.80 -9.57
N LEU A 169 -10.77 24.76 -10.38
CA LEU A 169 -10.49 24.85 -11.82
C LEU A 169 -11.43 25.81 -12.55
N GLN A 170 -12.73 25.77 -12.25
CA GLN A 170 -13.71 26.69 -12.82
C GLN A 170 -13.46 28.15 -12.39
N ARG A 171 -13.14 28.40 -11.10
CA ARG A 171 -12.73 29.74 -10.63
C ARG A 171 -11.49 30.27 -11.36
N MET A 172 -10.58 29.37 -11.74
CA MET A 172 -9.36 29.69 -12.49
C MET A 172 -9.58 29.80 -14.01
N GLY A 173 -10.84 29.68 -14.48
CA GLY A 173 -11.22 29.84 -15.88
C GLY A 173 -11.05 28.61 -16.76
N ALA A 174 -10.98 27.42 -16.20
CA ALA A 174 -11.06 26.18 -16.98
C ALA A 174 -12.46 26.05 -17.59
N PRO A 175 -12.60 25.80 -18.91
CA PRO A 175 -13.92 25.71 -19.56
C PRO A 175 -14.58 24.36 -19.27
N GLY A 176 -15.90 24.33 -19.27
CA GLY A 176 -16.71 23.12 -19.13
C GLY A 176 -16.72 22.55 -17.72
N GLU A 177 -17.21 21.33 -17.61
CA GLU A 177 -17.25 20.54 -16.40
C GLU A 177 -16.67 19.16 -16.70
N ARG A 178 -15.92 18.60 -15.75
CA ARG A 178 -15.26 17.31 -15.88
C ARG A 178 -15.98 16.26 -15.07
N THR A 179 -16.06 15.04 -15.63
CA THR A 179 -16.43 13.87 -14.85
C THR A 179 -15.20 13.38 -14.09
N TRP A 180 -15.29 13.40 -12.77
CA TRP A 180 -14.18 13.04 -11.90
C TRP A 180 -14.30 11.61 -11.38
N LYS A 181 -13.12 10.99 -11.16
CA LYS A 181 -12.98 9.80 -10.33
C LYS A 181 -11.80 9.95 -9.38
N LEU A 182 -11.96 9.42 -8.18
CA LEU A 182 -10.88 9.26 -7.22
C LEU A 182 -10.55 7.79 -7.07
N VAL A 183 -9.26 7.46 -7.11
CA VAL A 183 -8.75 6.10 -6.87
C VAL A 183 -7.70 6.10 -5.77
N ASN A 184 -7.71 5.06 -4.94
CA ASN A 184 -6.60 4.79 -4.04
C ASN A 184 -5.38 4.33 -4.86
N ASP A 185 -4.15 4.50 -4.33
CA ASP A 185 -2.89 4.12 -4.99
C ASP A 185 -2.82 2.62 -5.34
N SER A 186 -3.34 1.74 -4.48
CA SER A 186 -3.40 0.30 -4.77
C SER A 186 -4.34 -0.01 -5.94
N VAL A 187 -5.48 0.67 -6.02
CA VAL A 187 -6.43 0.58 -7.14
C VAL A 187 -5.79 1.11 -8.42
N GLY A 188 -5.12 2.28 -8.33
CA GLY A 188 -4.35 2.84 -9.44
C GLY A 188 -3.28 1.86 -9.95
N SER A 189 -2.54 1.22 -9.04
CA SER A 189 -1.52 0.24 -9.41
C SER A 189 -2.11 -1.00 -10.10
N LEU A 190 -3.24 -1.51 -9.63
CA LEU A 190 -3.94 -2.64 -10.28
C LEU A 190 -4.38 -2.28 -11.70
N LEU A 191 -5.05 -1.14 -11.86
CA LEU A 191 -5.52 -0.67 -13.17
C LEU A 191 -4.36 -0.35 -14.11
N GLY A 192 -3.27 0.24 -13.60
CA GLY A 192 -2.03 0.44 -14.37
C GLY A 192 -1.43 -0.87 -14.87
N GLY A 193 -1.47 -1.91 -14.04
CA GLY A 193 -1.09 -3.26 -14.45
C GLY A 193 -1.97 -3.83 -15.55
N MET A 194 -3.27 -3.60 -15.48
CA MET A 194 -4.20 -3.99 -16.53
C MET A 194 -3.99 -3.18 -17.82
N ALA A 195 -3.55 -1.92 -17.71
CA ALA A 195 -3.29 -1.05 -18.84
C ALA A 195 -2.05 -1.46 -19.65
N GLU A 196 -0.96 -1.87 -18.95
CA GLU A 196 0.33 -2.15 -19.57
C GLU A 196 0.53 -3.61 -19.96
N ALA A 197 0.03 -4.55 -19.14
CA ALA A 197 0.29 -5.96 -19.34
C ALA A 197 -0.53 -6.59 -20.46
N ASP A 198 0.03 -7.62 -21.12
CA ASP A 198 -0.76 -8.52 -21.96
C ASP A 198 -1.79 -9.25 -21.08
N ARG A 199 -3.03 -8.78 -21.16
CA ARG A 199 -4.15 -9.27 -20.34
C ARG A 199 -4.53 -10.72 -20.63
N SER A 200 -4.21 -11.21 -21.80
CA SER A 200 -4.45 -12.62 -22.14
C SER A 200 -3.61 -13.60 -21.31
N ARG A 201 -2.52 -13.08 -20.73
CA ARG A 201 -1.56 -13.86 -19.93
C ARG A 201 -2.05 -14.13 -18.50
N TYR A 202 -2.92 -13.28 -17.96
CA TYR A 202 -3.32 -13.33 -16.56
C TYR A 202 -4.83 -13.56 -16.40
N ALA A 203 -5.18 -14.49 -15.52
CA ALA A 203 -6.57 -14.75 -15.15
C ALA A 203 -7.11 -13.66 -14.20
N ASP A 204 -6.25 -13.06 -13.39
CA ASP A 204 -6.65 -12.00 -12.45
C ASP A 204 -5.49 -11.06 -12.13
N TYR A 205 -5.83 -9.93 -11.46
CA TYR A 205 -4.92 -8.87 -11.05
C TYR A 205 -5.15 -8.51 -9.59
N ILE A 206 -4.06 -8.25 -8.87
CA ILE A 206 -4.06 -7.76 -7.48
C ILE A 206 -3.16 -6.52 -7.45
N GLY A 207 -3.66 -5.40 -6.91
CA GLY A 207 -2.81 -4.27 -6.56
C GLY A 207 -2.21 -4.51 -5.17
N PHE A 208 -0.91 -4.33 -5.03
CA PHE A 208 -0.23 -4.54 -3.75
C PHE A 208 0.85 -3.50 -3.51
N ILE A 209 0.67 -2.72 -2.47
CA ILE A 209 1.60 -1.68 -2.04
C ILE A 209 2.30 -2.13 -0.76
N LEU A 210 3.64 -2.09 -0.75
CA LEU A 210 4.44 -2.27 0.45
C LEU A 210 5.65 -1.34 0.42
N GLY A 211 5.43 -0.15 0.93
CA GLY A 211 6.39 0.94 1.02
C GLY A 211 6.43 1.52 2.42
N THR A 212 6.22 2.82 2.58
CA THR A 212 6.04 3.47 3.89
C THR A 212 4.86 2.88 4.64
N GLY A 213 3.73 2.67 3.95
CA GLY A 213 2.58 1.91 4.40
C GLY A 213 2.41 0.60 3.62
N THR A 214 1.29 -0.09 3.84
CA THR A 214 0.90 -1.27 3.07
C THR A 214 -0.58 -1.27 2.77
N ASN A 215 -0.92 -1.66 1.54
CA ASN A 215 -2.30 -1.86 1.12
C ASN A 215 -2.40 -2.91 0.01
N ALA A 216 -3.60 -3.47 -0.15
CA ALA A 216 -3.94 -4.34 -1.26
C ALA A 216 -5.32 -3.99 -1.82
N CYS A 217 -5.53 -4.27 -3.10
CA CYS A 217 -6.84 -4.26 -3.71
C CYS A 217 -7.01 -5.48 -4.64
N CYS A 218 -8.25 -5.85 -4.89
CA CYS A 218 -8.58 -7.01 -5.71
C CYS A 218 -9.86 -6.78 -6.54
N ARG A 219 -10.08 -7.64 -7.50
CA ARG A 219 -11.27 -7.66 -8.34
C ARG A 219 -12.28 -8.63 -7.73
N LEU A 220 -13.52 -8.21 -7.53
CA LEU A 220 -14.59 -9.06 -7.02
C LEU A 220 -15.87 -8.88 -7.84
N PRO A 221 -16.70 -9.94 -7.97
CA PRO A 221 -18.07 -9.76 -8.47
C PRO A 221 -18.78 -8.70 -7.64
N SER A 222 -19.39 -7.73 -8.30
CA SER A 222 -20.11 -6.64 -7.62
C SER A 222 -21.20 -7.16 -6.68
N ALA A 223 -21.81 -8.29 -7.03
CA ALA A 223 -22.81 -8.98 -6.21
C ALA A 223 -22.30 -9.45 -4.83
N GLU A 224 -21.00 -9.57 -4.63
CA GLU A 224 -20.41 -9.95 -3.34
C GLU A 224 -20.24 -8.77 -2.37
N ILE A 225 -20.42 -7.53 -2.84
CA ILE A 225 -20.23 -6.31 -2.03
C ILE A 225 -21.54 -5.95 -1.31
N ILE A 226 -22.04 -6.86 -0.49
CA ILE A 226 -23.38 -6.81 0.12
C ILE A 226 -23.61 -5.52 0.93
N LYS A 227 -22.56 -5.00 1.54
CA LYS A 227 -22.65 -3.77 2.35
C LYS A 227 -22.95 -2.50 1.56
N SER A 228 -22.78 -2.51 0.23
CA SER A 228 -23.03 -1.37 -0.65
C SER A 228 -24.00 -1.75 -1.78
N PRO A 229 -25.30 -1.42 -1.64
CA PRO A 229 -26.28 -1.62 -2.70
C PRO A 229 -25.89 -0.94 -4.02
N GLU A 230 -25.23 0.23 -3.95
CA GLU A 230 -24.77 0.99 -5.12
C GLU A 230 -23.66 0.23 -5.85
N ALA A 231 -22.71 -0.36 -5.12
CA ALA A 231 -21.66 -1.19 -5.73
C ALA A 231 -22.24 -2.48 -6.33
N MET A 232 -23.19 -3.12 -5.65
CA MET A 232 -23.90 -4.29 -6.20
C MET A 232 -24.65 -3.97 -7.49
N ALA A 233 -25.25 -2.77 -7.58
CA ALA A 233 -26.03 -2.33 -8.75
C ALA A 233 -25.16 -2.08 -10.00
N LEU A 234 -23.83 -1.89 -9.84
CA LEU A 234 -22.92 -1.78 -10.98
C LEU A 234 -22.90 -3.06 -11.84
N GLY A 235 -23.14 -4.22 -11.22
CA GLY A 235 -23.00 -5.52 -11.90
C GLY A 235 -21.54 -5.82 -12.29
N GLY A 236 -21.32 -6.94 -12.96
CA GLY A 236 -19.98 -7.32 -13.43
C GLY A 236 -18.95 -7.46 -12.31
N VAL A 237 -17.75 -6.93 -12.51
CA VAL A 237 -16.62 -7.04 -11.60
C VAL A 237 -16.18 -5.64 -11.15
N THR A 238 -16.17 -5.40 -9.84
CA THR A 238 -15.71 -4.14 -9.22
C THR A 238 -14.36 -4.33 -8.55
N ILE A 239 -13.50 -3.30 -8.59
CA ILE A 239 -12.26 -3.28 -7.81
C ILE A 239 -12.60 -2.86 -6.39
N VAL A 240 -12.06 -3.62 -5.44
CA VAL A 240 -12.27 -3.42 -4.00
C VAL A 240 -10.94 -3.15 -3.33
N ASN A 241 -10.84 -2.00 -2.67
CA ASN A 241 -9.71 -1.66 -1.82
C ASN A 241 -9.85 -2.40 -0.49
N VAL A 242 -8.89 -3.26 -0.17
CA VAL A 242 -8.94 -4.13 1.02
C VAL A 242 -8.70 -3.35 2.30
N GLU A 243 -7.84 -2.30 2.27
CA GLU A 243 -7.25 -1.66 3.44
C GLU A 243 -6.52 -2.69 4.32
N SER A 244 -5.66 -3.48 3.66
CA SER A 244 -4.99 -4.64 4.27
C SER A 244 -4.03 -4.27 5.40
N GLY A 245 -3.53 -3.03 5.42
CA GLY A 245 -2.72 -2.50 6.53
C GLY A 245 -3.45 -2.49 7.87
N CYS A 246 -4.79 -2.38 7.84
CA CYS A 246 -5.64 -2.38 9.01
C CYS A 246 -5.86 -3.77 9.63
N PHE A 247 -5.47 -4.85 8.95
CA PHE A 247 -5.69 -6.20 9.45
C PHE A 247 -5.13 -6.39 10.86
N GLY A 248 -6.02 -6.73 11.79
CA GLY A 248 -5.73 -6.74 13.22
C GLY A 248 -5.76 -8.12 13.89
N ARG A 249 -6.07 -9.20 13.13
CA ARG A 249 -6.18 -10.54 13.71
C ARG A 249 -4.83 -11.28 13.70
N LEU A 250 -3.80 -10.57 14.18
CA LEU A 250 -2.41 -11.00 14.26
C LEU A 250 -2.01 -11.38 15.68
N LEU A 251 -1.02 -12.26 15.82
CA LEU A 251 -0.30 -12.42 17.07
C LEU A 251 0.71 -11.26 17.19
N LEU A 252 0.45 -10.35 18.10
CA LEU A 252 1.37 -9.26 18.41
C LEU A 252 2.40 -9.72 19.43
N GLY A 253 3.68 -9.56 19.11
CA GLY A 253 4.77 -9.78 20.02
C GLY A 253 5.02 -8.59 20.95
N THR A 254 6.00 -8.72 21.83
CA THR A 254 6.32 -7.68 22.83
C THR A 254 6.67 -6.35 22.17
N ALA A 255 7.55 -6.36 21.15
CA ALA A 255 7.92 -5.13 20.44
C ALA A 255 6.75 -4.50 19.70
N ASP A 256 5.86 -5.30 19.10
CA ASP A 256 4.68 -4.80 18.40
C ASP A 256 3.75 -4.07 19.38
N ARG A 257 3.48 -4.66 20.55
CA ARG A 257 2.63 -4.05 21.60
C ARG A 257 3.22 -2.76 22.16
N GLU A 258 4.53 -2.74 22.43
CA GLU A 258 5.23 -1.55 22.93
C GLU A 258 5.17 -0.40 21.91
N LEU A 259 5.36 -0.69 20.63
CA LEU A 259 5.28 0.32 19.56
C LEU A 259 3.84 0.77 19.30
N ASP A 260 2.88 -0.14 19.32
CA ASP A 260 1.48 0.21 19.13
C ASP A 260 0.97 1.13 20.23
N ALA A 261 1.31 0.86 21.48
CA ALA A 261 0.89 1.66 22.63
C ALA A 261 1.34 3.13 22.58
N VAL A 262 2.47 3.42 21.92
CA VAL A 262 3.00 4.79 21.78
C VAL A 262 2.73 5.39 20.40
N SER A 263 2.02 4.68 19.54
CA SER A 263 1.63 5.17 18.21
C SER A 263 0.50 6.19 18.31
N ASN A 264 0.25 6.94 17.23
CA ASN A 264 -0.87 7.90 17.22
C ASN A 264 -2.25 7.23 17.09
N ILE A 265 -2.29 5.96 16.73
CA ILE A 265 -3.50 5.17 16.48
C ILE A 265 -3.37 3.79 17.14
N PRO A 266 -3.31 3.71 18.49
CA PRO A 266 -3.19 2.43 19.17
C PRO A 266 -4.34 1.50 18.81
N GLY A 267 -4.03 0.23 18.54
CA GLY A 267 -5.00 -0.80 18.17
C GLY A 267 -5.43 -0.79 16.70
N ASP A 268 -4.99 0.17 15.91
CA ASP A 268 -5.33 0.30 14.48
C ASP A 268 -4.09 0.05 13.59
N HIS A 269 -4.30 -0.32 12.32
CA HIS A 269 -3.24 -0.58 11.33
C HIS A 269 -2.15 -1.56 11.81
N LEU A 270 -2.57 -2.63 12.48
CA LEU A 270 -1.63 -3.53 13.15
C LEU A 270 -0.75 -4.30 12.14
N ALA A 271 -1.30 -4.72 10.99
CA ALA A 271 -0.48 -5.33 9.94
C ALA A 271 0.53 -4.33 9.37
N GLU A 272 0.13 -3.10 9.09
CA GLU A 272 1.03 -2.06 8.60
C GLU A 272 2.18 -1.80 9.59
N LYS A 273 1.86 -1.68 10.88
CA LYS A 273 2.87 -1.48 11.94
C LYS A 273 3.85 -2.64 12.04
N MET A 274 3.43 -3.85 11.70
CA MET A 274 4.29 -5.03 11.75
C MET A 274 5.21 -5.16 10.53
N ILE A 275 4.75 -4.76 9.32
CA ILE A 275 5.43 -5.16 8.07
C ILE A 275 5.90 -4.02 7.19
N SER A 276 5.32 -2.81 7.29
CA SER A 276 5.65 -1.73 6.35
C SER A 276 7.00 -1.08 6.63
N GLY A 277 7.63 -0.53 5.58
CA GLY A 277 8.94 0.11 5.70
C GLY A 277 8.98 1.31 6.65
N GLY A 278 7.84 1.98 6.84
CA GLY A 278 7.70 3.06 7.84
C GLY A 278 7.85 2.57 9.28
N TYR A 279 7.44 1.33 9.54
CA TYR A 279 7.41 0.76 10.89
C TYR A 279 8.43 -0.35 11.11
N TYR A 280 8.76 -1.17 10.09
CA TYR A 280 9.62 -2.34 10.25
C TYR A 280 10.96 -2.03 10.95
N ARG A 281 11.63 -0.93 10.55
CA ARG A 281 12.86 -0.47 11.20
C ARG A 281 12.68 -0.19 12.70
N GLN A 282 11.49 0.27 13.11
CA GLN A 282 11.16 0.51 14.50
C GLN A 282 10.92 -0.82 15.25
N VAL A 283 10.26 -1.79 14.59
CA VAL A 283 10.08 -3.14 15.14
C VAL A 283 11.42 -3.81 15.38
N LEU A 284 12.34 -3.77 14.40
CA LEU A 284 13.69 -4.30 14.57
C LEU A 284 14.43 -3.60 15.71
N ARG A 285 14.47 -2.27 15.71
CA ARG A 285 15.13 -1.49 16.76
C ARG A 285 14.55 -1.82 18.14
N GLN A 286 13.23 -1.85 18.28
CA GLN A 286 12.58 -2.14 19.56
C GLN A 286 12.87 -3.58 20.02
N THR A 287 12.90 -4.54 19.10
CA THR A 287 13.29 -5.94 19.40
C THR A 287 14.71 -6.02 19.93
N LEU A 288 15.66 -5.32 19.30
CA LEU A 288 17.06 -5.27 19.78
C LEU A 288 17.18 -4.56 21.13
N ARG A 289 16.38 -3.52 21.39
CA ARG A 289 16.33 -2.85 22.71
C ARG A 289 15.79 -3.77 23.81
N ILE A 290 14.80 -4.61 23.49
CA ILE A 290 14.32 -5.63 24.43
C ILE A 290 15.45 -6.62 24.74
N ALA A 291 16.17 -7.11 23.72
CA ALA A 291 17.32 -8.00 23.90
C ALA A 291 18.43 -7.35 24.76
N ALA A 292 18.70 -6.07 24.55
CA ALA A 292 19.65 -5.31 25.36
C ALA A 292 19.20 -5.16 26.83
N ARG A 293 17.92 -4.84 27.07
CA ARG A 293 17.35 -4.78 28.43
C ARG A 293 17.44 -6.11 29.19
N GLU A 294 17.46 -7.21 28.47
CA GLU A 294 17.58 -8.56 29.03
C GLU A 294 19.04 -9.07 29.11
N GLY A 295 20.01 -8.21 28.78
CA GLY A 295 21.45 -8.54 28.90
C GLY A 295 21.97 -9.48 27.80
N LEU A 296 21.25 -9.60 26.68
CA LEU A 296 21.70 -10.38 25.51
C LEU A 296 22.68 -9.59 24.63
N LEU A 297 22.67 -8.26 24.74
CA LEU A 297 23.61 -7.33 24.14
C LEU A 297 24.40 -6.61 25.22
N SER A 298 25.60 -6.13 24.89
CA SER A 298 26.47 -5.41 25.80
C SER A 298 25.89 -4.03 26.18
N PRO A 299 26.32 -3.43 27.31
CA PRO A 299 25.92 -2.09 27.69
C PRO A 299 26.28 -1.03 26.63
N GLU A 300 27.40 -1.20 25.94
CA GLU A 300 27.87 -0.34 24.86
C GLU A 300 26.91 -0.38 23.69
N SER A 301 26.50 -1.57 23.24
CA SER A 301 25.50 -1.76 22.17
C SER A 301 24.12 -1.25 22.59
N ALA A 302 23.71 -1.46 23.84
CA ALA A 302 22.47 -0.92 24.37
C ALA A 302 22.43 0.62 24.25
N ALA A 303 23.50 1.29 24.67
CA ALA A 303 23.61 2.77 24.58
C ALA A 303 23.61 3.24 23.11
N ALA A 304 24.37 2.59 22.24
CA ALA A 304 24.42 2.96 20.82
C ALA A 304 23.06 2.78 20.12
N LEU A 305 22.31 1.70 20.41
CA LEU A 305 20.97 1.45 19.86
C LEU A 305 19.93 2.47 20.35
N GLU A 306 20.10 3.07 21.54
CA GLU A 306 19.22 4.16 22.02
C GLU A 306 19.38 5.42 21.18
N GLU A 307 20.59 5.76 20.78
CA GLU A 307 20.89 6.95 20.00
C GLU A 307 20.68 6.76 18.50
N LEU A 308 20.74 5.51 18.01
CA LEU A 308 20.66 5.20 16.59
C LEU A 308 19.29 5.54 16.02
N ARG A 309 19.26 6.44 15.04
CA ARG A 309 18.10 6.69 14.19
C ARG A 309 18.12 5.72 13.00
N LEU A 310 17.60 4.53 13.22
CA LEU A 310 17.58 3.48 12.21
C LEU A 310 16.70 3.88 11.01
N THR A 311 17.26 3.78 9.80
CA THR A 311 16.55 3.99 8.53
C THR A 311 16.35 2.67 7.79
N SER A 312 15.43 2.62 6.82
CA SER A 312 15.23 1.43 5.99
C SER A 312 16.48 1.06 5.20
N ALA A 313 17.21 2.06 4.67
CA ALA A 313 18.47 1.84 3.96
C ALA A 313 19.56 1.19 4.84
N MET A 314 19.64 1.56 6.13
CA MET A 314 20.56 0.91 7.08
C MET A 314 20.16 -0.55 7.33
N VAL A 315 18.86 -0.83 7.44
CA VAL A 315 18.36 -2.21 7.58
C VAL A 315 18.67 -3.03 6.32
N ASP A 316 18.46 -2.47 5.13
CA ASP A 316 18.74 -3.16 3.87
C ASP A 316 20.24 -3.46 3.72
N ALA A 317 21.11 -2.50 4.06
CA ALA A 317 22.56 -2.71 4.07
C ALA A 317 22.98 -3.80 5.08
N PHE A 318 22.39 -3.79 6.28
CA PHE A 318 22.65 -4.82 7.30
C PHE A 318 22.16 -6.21 6.88
N CYS A 319 21.07 -6.30 6.09
CA CYS A 319 20.63 -7.57 5.52
C CYS A 319 21.66 -8.18 4.56
N LEU A 320 22.32 -7.32 3.77
CA LEU A 320 23.31 -7.77 2.78
C LEU A 320 24.65 -8.17 3.44
N GLU A 321 25.10 -7.37 4.38
CA GLU A 321 26.42 -7.54 5.01
C GLU A 321 26.39 -7.19 6.50
N PRO A 322 25.90 -8.12 7.36
CA PRO A 322 25.77 -7.87 8.80
C PRO A 322 27.11 -7.59 9.52
N GLN A 323 28.22 -8.07 8.95
CA GLN A 323 29.56 -7.85 9.48
C GLN A 323 30.30 -6.68 8.81
N GLY A 324 29.65 -6.02 7.85
CA GLY A 324 30.21 -4.93 7.08
C GLY A 324 30.16 -3.58 7.77
N ASP A 325 30.61 -2.57 7.05
CA ASP A 325 30.63 -1.17 7.49
C ASP A 325 29.24 -0.54 7.25
N ASN A 326 28.41 -0.56 8.27
CA ASN A 326 27.10 0.09 8.27
C ASN A 326 26.68 0.50 9.68
N PRO A 327 25.86 1.57 9.83
CA PRO A 327 25.56 2.15 11.16
C PRO A 327 24.89 1.18 12.14
N LEU A 328 24.12 0.20 11.68
CA LEU A 328 23.51 -0.79 12.56
C LEU A 328 24.56 -1.80 13.05
N ALA A 329 25.47 -2.25 12.18
CA ALA A 329 26.59 -3.10 12.58
C ALA A 329 27.53 -2.39 13.55
N ASP A 330 27.79 -1.10 13.32
CA ASP A 330 28.67 -0.27 14.18
C ASP A 330 28.09 0.01 15.57
N ALA A 331 26.75 -0.05 15.69
CA ALA A 331 26.08 0.03 16.99
C ALA A 331 26.17 -1.24 17.81
N LEU A 332 26.75 -2.32 17.27
CA LEU A 332 26.91 -3.63 17.92
C LEU A 332 28.38 -3.91 18.18
N SER A 333 28.72 -4.22 19.44
CA SER A 333 30.08 -4.18 19.95
C SER A 333 31.01 -5.23 19.34
N ASP A 334 30.49 -6.38 18.97
CA ASP A 334 31.27 -7.48 18.45
C ASP A 334 30.54 -8.32 17.38
N ARG A 335 31.27 -9.28 16.83
CA ARG A 335 30.77 -10.16 15.77
C ARG A 335 29.63 -11.08 16.23
N GLU A 336 29.59 -11.48 17.50
CA GLU A 336 28.53 -12.35 18.02
C GLU A 336 27.20 -11.58 18.11
N GLU A 337 27.25 -10.34 18.62
CA GLU A 337 26.08 -9.47 18.68
C GLU A 337 25.55 -9.09 17.29
N ARG A 338 26.45 -8.83 16.33
CA ARG A 338 26.07 -8.62 14.92
C ARG A 338 25.38 -9.84 14.33
N SER A 339 25.88 -11.06 14.61
CA SER A 339 25.26 -12.30 14.15
C SER A 339 23.89 -12.52 14.80
N PHE A 340 23.76 -12.28 16.11
CA PHE A 340 22.50 -12.36 16.83
C PHE A 340 21.44 -11.38 16.28
N ALA A 341 21.83 -10.14 16.05
CA ALA A 341 20.94 -9.13 15.47
C ALA A 341 20.54 -9.47 14.02
N ALA A 342 21.45 -10.05 13.22
CA ALA A 342 21.15 -10.50 11.86
C ALA A 342 20.17 -11.67 11.83
N GLU A 343 20.28 -12.62 12.76
CA GLU A 343 19.32 -13.72 12.92
C GLU A 343 17.93 -13.17 13.31
N ILE A 344 17.87 -12.23 14.27
CA ILE A 344 16.61 -11.54 14.63
C ILE A 344 16.00 -10.87 13.38
N ASN A 345 16.78 -10.06 12.66
CA ASN A 345 16.31 -9.36 11.48
C ASN A 345 15.78 -10.32 10.41
N THR A 346 16.49 -11.42 10.15
CA THR A 346 16.06 -12.45 9.19
C THR A 346 14.72 -13.08 9.56
N MET A 347 14.52 -13.41 10.84
CA MET A 347 13.26 -14.01 11.31
C MET A 347 12.11 -13.01 11.35
N LEU A 348 12.37 -11.74 11.62
CA LEU A 348 11.37 -10.68 11.53
C LEU A 348 10.98 -10.38 10.08
N LEU A 349 11.92 -10.43 9.12
CA LEU A 349 11.62 -10.32 7.68
C LEU A 349 10.81 -11.53 7.18
N GLU A 350 11.10 -12.74 7.65
CA GLU A 350 10.28 -13.92 7.36
C GLU A 350 8.86 -13.74 7.90
N ARG A 351 8.70 -13.17 9.10
CA ARG A 351 7.38 -12.83 9.67
C ARG A 351 6.63 -11.82 8.80
N ALA A 352 7.31 -10.76 8.39
CA ALA A 352 6.73 -9.75 7.51
C ALA A 352 6.32 -10.34 6.14
N ALA A 353 7.18 -11.18 5.56
CA ALA A 353 6.89 -11.88 4.32
C ALA A 353 5.67 -12.81 4.42
N ARG A 354 5.52 -13.53 5.55
CA ARG A 354 4.35 -14.40 5.80
C ARG A 354 3.06 -13.63 5.89
N VAL A 355 3.03 -12.53 6.64
CA VAL A 355 1.83 -11.70 6.78
C VAL A 355 1.43 -11.10 5.43
N SER A 356 2.39 -10.58 4.67
CA SER A 356 2.18 -10.03 3.32
C SER A 356 1.69 -11.11 2.34
N ALA A 357 2.33 -12.27 2.32
CA ALA A 357 1.95 -13.38 1.46
C ALA A 357 0.56 -13.94 1.82
N ALA A 358 0.20 -13.98 3.11
CA ALA A 358 -1.11 -14.44 3.57
C ALA A 358 -2.25 -13.54 3.08
N CYS A 359 -2.03 -12.22 3.00
CA CYS A 359 -2.98 -11.29 2.40
C CYS A 359 -3.24 -11.64 0.92
N LEU A 360 -2.18 -11.83 0.13
CA LEU A 360 -2.29 -12.19 -1.29
C LEU A 360 -2.95 -13.57 -1.47
N ALA A 361 -2.57 -14.55 -0.66
CA ALA A 361 -3.18 -15.88 -0.69
C ALA A 361 -4.67 -15.83 -0.35
N ALA A 362 -5.08 -15.05 0.65
CA ALA A 362 -6.49 -14.88 1.02
C ALA A 362 -7.31 -14.25 -0.11
N ILE A 363 -6.73 -13.30 -0.86
CA ILE A 363 -7.37 -12.73 -2.06
C ILE A 363 -7.54 -13.79 -3.13
N VAL A 364 -6.49 -14.57 -3.44
CA VAL A 364 -6.54 -15.63 -4.45
C VAL A 364 -7.56 -16.72 -4.08
N GLU A 365 -7.59 -17.17 -2.83
CA GLU A 365 -8.61 -18.11 -2.35
C GLU A 365 -10.01 -17.55 -2.48
N LYS A 366 -10.19 -16.24 -2.20
CA LYS A 366 -11.50 -15.60 -2.36
C LYS A 366 -11.94 -15.57 -3.81
N ARG A 367 -11.01 -15.40 -4.74
CA ARG A 367 -11.28 -15.41 -6.17
C ARG A 367 -11.60 -16.79 -6.73
N ALA A 368 -11.26 -17.86 -6.02
CA ALA A 368 -11.50 -19.26 -6.41
C ALA A 368 -11.10 -19.54 -7.87
N LEU A 369 -9.89 -19.09 -8.24
CA LEU A 369 -9.39 -19.24 -9.61
C LEU A 369 -9.11 -20.71 -9.95
N PRO A 370 -9.27 -21.11 -11.22
CA PRO A 370 -8.90 -22.45 -11.66
C PRO A 370 -7.42 -22.77 -11.40
N ALA A 371 -7.12 -24.04 -11.13
CA ALA A 371 -5.73 -24.50 -11.00
C ALA A 371 -4.94 -24.21 -12.29
N GLY A 372 -3.68 -23.79 -12.14
CA GLY A 372 -2.82 -23.37 -13.24
C GLY A 372 -3.04 -21.90 -13.67
N SER A 373 -3.94 -21.18 -13.00
CA SER A 373 -4.13 -19.75 -13.26
C SER A 373 -2.89 -18.95 -12.92
N ARG A 374 -2.64 -17.88 -13.71
CA ARG A 374 -1.61 -16.90 -13.44
C ARG A 374 -2.25 -15.59 -13.00
N VAL A 375 -1.76 -15.02 -11.90
CA VAL A 375 -2.20 -13.75 -11.33
C VAL A 375 -1.08 -12.72 -11.41
N CYS A 376 -1.39 -11.54 -11.94
CA CYS A 376 -0.49 -10.39 -11.90
C CYS A 376 -0.62 -9.68 -10.55
N VAL A 377 0.43 -9.67 -9.76
CA VAL A 377 0.53 -8.81 -8.58
C VAL A 377 1.19 -7.50 -9.04
N CYS A 378 0.36 -6.48 -9.27
CA CYS A 378 0.79 -5.12 -9.63
C CYS A 378 1.35 -4.47 -8.38
N ALA A 379 2.66 -4.56 -8.24
CA ALA A 379 3.38 -4.28 -7.01
C ALA A 379 4.02 -2.90 -7.02
N ASP A 380 3.96 -2.17 -5.91
CA ASP A 380 4.74 -0.96 -5.71
C ASP A 380 5.18 -0.81 -4.24
N GLY A 381 6.06 0.15 -3.98
CA GLY A 381 6.59 0.48 -2.68
C GLY A 381 8.05 0.12 -2.49
N THR A 382 8.76 1.00 -1.79
CA THR A 382 10.21 0.91 -1.61
C THR A 382 10.64 -0.31 -0.80
N MET A 383 9.86 -0.72 0.20
CA MET A 383 10.15 -1.92 1.00
C MET A 383 10.14 -3.18 0.13
N LEU A 384 9.18 -3.28 -0.79
CA LEU A 384 9.07 -4.43 -1.70
C LEU A 384 10.13 -4.42 -2.82
N ARG A 385 10.50 -3.22 -3.29
CA ARG A 385 11.49 -3.06 -4.39
C ARG A 385 12.93 -3.21 -3.91
N LEU A 386 13.26 -2.61 -2.77
CA LEU A 386 14.66 -2.40 -2.36
C LEU A 386 15.14 -3.38 -1.30
N ASN A 387 14.24 -3.90 -0.42
CA ASN A 387 14.68 -4.88 0.56
C ASN A 387 15.09 -6.20 -0.13
N PRO A 388 16.34 -6.66 0.06
CA PRO A 388 16.88 -7.80 -0.70
C PRO A 388 16.29 -9.14 -0.28
N VAL A 389 15.61 -9.22 0.87
CA VAL A 389 15.13 -10.46 1.48
C VAL A 389 13.62 -10.61 1.32
N LEU A 390 12.85 -9.54 1.52
CA LEU A 390 11.40 -9.60 1.73
C LEU A 390 10.66 -10.21 0.52
N ARG A 391 10.81 -9.62 -0.68
CA ARG A 391 10.11 -10.12 -1.87
C ARG A 391 10.48 -11.54 -2.26
N PRO A 392 11.77 -11.94 -2.32
CA PRO A 392 12.13 -13.33 -2.58
C PRO A 392 11.51 -14.32 -1.58
N ARG A 393 11.40 -13.93 -0.30
CA ARG A 393 10.73 -14.76 0.72
C ARG A 393 9.22 -14.85 0.50
N MET A 394 8.55 -13.74 0.18
CA MET A 394 7.13 -13.77 -0.17
C MET A 394 6.86 -14.69 -1.36
N GLU A 395 7.63 -14.57 -2.44
CA GLU A 395 7.51 -15.43 -3.63
C GLU A 395 7.75 -16.91 -3.30
N ALA A 396 8.72 -17.21 -2.44
CA ALA A 396 9.01 -18.58 -2.00
C ALA A 396 7.85 -19.16 -1.16
N ILE A 397 7.28 -18.36 -0.26
CA ILE A 397 6.11 -18.73 0.55
C ILE A 397 4.91 -19.00 -0.37
N LEU A 398 4.58 -18.08 -1.28
CA LEU A 398 3.44 -18.21 -2.17
C LEU A 398 3.56 -19.43 -3.10
N ARG A 399 4.74 -19.69 -3.67
CA ARG A 399 4.97 -20.89 -4.48
C ARG A 399 4.78 -22.20 -3.70
N ARG A 400 5.13 -22.21 -2.42
CA ARG A 400 4.98 -23.41 -1.57
C ARG A 400 3.54 -23.60 -1.08
N GLU A 401 2.91 -22.52 -0.63
CA GLU A 401 1.62 -22.58 0.06
C GLU A 401 0.42 -22.44 -0.91
N CYS A 402 0.64 -21.86 -2.09
CA CYS A 402 -0.39 -21.67 -3.13
C CYS A 402 0.07 -22.27 -4.48
N PRO A 403 0.44 -23.56 -4.54
CA PRO A 403 1.04 -24.15 -5.74
C PRO A 403 0.08 -24.20 -6.95
N GLU A 404 -1.22 -24.09 -6.71
CA GLU A 404 -2.26 -24.13 -7.76
C GLU A 404 -2.35 -22.83 -8.57
N VAL A 405 -1.80 -21.69 -8.06
CA VAL A 405 -1.89 -20.39 -8.71
C VAL A 405 -0.52 -19.74 -8.75
N GLU A 406 -0.04 -19.40 -9.95
CA GLU A 406 1.20 -18.66 -10.12
C GLU A 406 0.97 -17.16 -9.90
N MET A 407 1.62 -16.55 -8.90
CA MET A 407 1.59 -15.11 -8.64
C MET A 407 2.88 -14.46 -9.15
N GLU A 408 2.77 -13.62 -10.18
CA GLU A 408 3.89 -12.89 -10.79
C GLU A 408 3.89 -11.43 -10.31
N PHE A 409 4.96 -11.01 -9.62
CA PHE A 409 5.12 -9.63 -9.19
C PHE A 409 5.62 -8.75 -10.34
N ARG A 410 4.81 -7.76 -10.70
CA ARG A 410 5.12 -6.78 -11.74
C ARG A 410 5.22 -5.38 -11.13
N PHE A 411 6.33 -4.72 -11.42
CA PHE A 411 6.56 -3.32 -11.04
C PHE A 411 6.42 -2.45 -12.28
N ILE A 412 5.30 -1.79 -12.39
CA ILE A 412 4.93 -1.01 -13.56
C ILE A 412 5.34 0.44 -13.32
N GLU A 413 6.03 1.02 -14.30
CA GLU A 413 6.36 2.44 -14.25
C GLU A 413 5.09 3.26 -14.41
N ASP A 414 4.98 4.33 -13.63
CA ASP A 414 3.82 5.22 -13.62
C ASP A 414 2.45 4.54 -13.41
N ALA A 415 2.43 3.35 -12.76
CA ALA A 415 1.23 2.53 -12.59
C ALA A 415 0.01 3.31 -12.11
N THR A 416 0.16 4.18 -11.11
CA THR A 416 -0.94 4.99 -10.58
C THR A 416 -1.48 5.98 -11.63
N LEU A 417 -0.61 6.60 -12.44
CA LEU A 417 -1.05 7.50 -13.51
C LEU A 417 -1.81 6.74 -14.60
N LEU A 418 -1.27 5.60 -15.05
CA LEU A 418 -1.93 4.74 -16.04
C LEU A 418 -3.27 4.22 -15.51
N GLY A 419 -3.32 3.86 -14.25
CA GLY A 419 -4.55 3.43 -13.59
C GLY A 419 -5.58 4.55 -13.43
N CYS A 420 -5.15 5.77 -13.14
CA CYS A 420 -6.02 6.95 -13.15
C CYS A 420 -6.60 7.19 -14.55
N ALA A 421 -5.79 7.03 -15.60
CA ALA A 421 -6.26 7.15 -16.97
C ALA A 421 -7.31 6.08 -17.30
N TRP A 422 -7.04 4.82 -16.93
CA TRP A 422 -8.03 3.75 -17.08
C TRP A 422 -9.34 4.10 -16.38
N ALA A 423 -9.28 4.47 -15.10
CA ALA A 423 -10.47 4.82 -14.32
C ALA A 423 -11.24 6.02 -14.92
N GLY A 424 -10.55 7.07 -15.34
CA GLY A 424 -11.17 8.27 -15.91
C GLY A 424 -11.77 8.07 -17.29
N LEU A 425 -11.38 6.99 -17.99
CA LEU A 425 -11.87 6.66 -19.34
C LEU A 425 -12.80 5.45 -19.38
N THR A 426 -13.17 4.85 -18.23
CA THR A 426 -14.19 3.80 -18.10
C THR A 426 -15.48 4.36 -17.52
N GLY A 427 -16.61 3.69 -17.82
CA GLY A 427 -17.96 4.15 -17.45
C GLY A 427 -18.46 5.33 -18.31
N GLU A 428 -19.75 5.68 -18.12
CA GLU A 428 -20.40 6.80 -18.81
C GLU A 428 -19.91 8.15 -18.27
#